data_f21c5e8ad5d1093e22ad5fc2440fe783
#
_entry.id   f21c5e8ad5d1093e22ad5fc2440fe783
#
_cell.length_a   1.000
_cell.length_b   1.000
_cell.length_c   1.000
_cell.angle_alpha   90.00
_cell.angle_beta   90.00
_cell.angle_gamma   90.00
#
_symmetry.space_group_name_H-M   'P 1'
#
loop_
_entity.id
_entity.type
_entity.pdbx_description
1 polymer ?
#
loop_
_entity_poly.entity_id
_entity_poly.type
_entity_poly.pdbx_seq_one_letter_code
_entity_poly.pdbx_strand_id
1 'polypeptide(L)'
;MVLVTLVCISVGIVSTTTRAQRRFSPIHLPDGEAKALIEATCITCHRLNYISNWAGGTNEGWKELISSMMVLPSDKADAIGGYLATHFPTKPNSGPTLIPGPISVTISEWLAPTLGSRPHDPLAASDGSIWWTGQLTNRLGRVDPASGIMQEYPLEIAGSGPHGLVEDNKGNIWFTAVSKAYVGMLDPNSGDVTEYYVTDGIRGPHTPILDQRGNLWFTLQSGHVGRLVPKTKEMKIAATPTTGTYPYGIQINSKGVPWYVDFRGNRIGSINPETTEITEYELPHPDARPRRIAITPDDAVWYTDYARGYLGRFDPETSKVQEWISPGGPRSKPYGIAAIGNVIWYSESSVWPNTLVRFDTETQRFQSWEIPSGGGVIRNMMATPDGNLALACSAVNRVALVKIGT
;
A
#
# COMPACT_ATOMS: atom_id res chain seq x y z
N MET A 1 -16.56 33.04 70.41
CA MET A 1 -17.20 32.64 69.16
C MET A 1 -16.10 32.59 68.11
N VAL A 2 -15.52 31.42 67.94
CA VAL A 2 -14.36 31.17 67.04
C VAL A 2 -14.92 30.56 65.76
N LEU A 3 -14.77 31.26 64.66
CA LEU A 3 -15.16 30.80 63.31
C LEU A 3 -14.05 29.87 62.76
N VAL A 4 -14.34 28.59 62.57
CA VAL A 4 -13.44 27.64 61.89
C VAL A 4 -13.85 27.61 60.40
N THR A 5 -12.98 28.09 59.54
CA THR A 5 -13.16 28.05 58.11
C THR A 5 -12.58 26.70 57.60
N LEU A 6 -13.45 25.84 57.08
CA LEU A 6 -13.06 24.60 56.42
C LEU A 6 -12.61 24.92 54.99
N VAL A 7 -11.35 24.66 54.66
CA VAL A 7 -10.83 24.71 53.30
C VAL A 7 -10.94 23.30 52.70
N CYS A 8 -11.86 23.14 51.74
CA CYS A 8 -11.93 21.90 50.93
C CYS A 8 -10.87 21.95 49.86
N ILE A 9 -9.84 21.11 49.99
CA ILE A 9 -8.85 20.86 48.91
C ILE A 9 -9.42 19.75 48.03
N SER A 10 -9.88 20.12 46.83
CA SER A 10 -10.25 19.15 45.81
C SER A 10 -8.98 18.66 45.11
N VAL A 11 -8.59 17.42 45.42
CA VAL A 11 -7.53 16.70 44.71
C VAL A 11 -8.10 16.24 43.35
N GLY A 12 -7.76 16.94 42.30
CA GLY A 12 -8.05 16.51 40.93
C GLY A 12 -7.19 15.30 40.58
N ILE A 13 -7.83 14.12 40.46
CA ILE A 13 -7.18 12.94 39.90
C ILE A 13 -7.01 13.17 38.41
N VAL A 14 -5.80 13.56 37.97
CA VAL A 14 -5.40 13.56 36.56
C VAL A 14 -5.21 12.10 36.16
N SER A 15 -6.25 11.55 35.53
CA SER A 15 -6.18 10.21 34.93
C SER A 15 -5.28 10.30 33.68
N THR A 16 -4.00 9.99 33.83
CA THR A 16 -3.10 9.78 32.71
C THR A 16 -3.46 8.48 32.03
N THR A 17 -4.31 8.54 31.01
CA THR A 17 -4.49 7.44 30.07
C THR A 17 -3.19 7.24 29.31
N THR A 18 -2.32 6.39 29.80
CA THR A 18 -1.18 5.87 29.05
C THR A 18 -1.72 5.13 27.82
N ARG A 19 -1.65 5.78 26.67
CA ARG A 19 -1.87 5.14 25.36
C ARG A 19 -0.91 3.95 25.27
N ALA A 20 -1.43 2.74 25.38
CA ALA A 20 -0.69 1.53 25.10
C ALA A 20 -0.25 1.58 23.63
N GLN A 21 1.00 1.99 23.39
CA GLN A 21 1.66 1.64 22.14
C GLN A 21 1.58 0.13 22.04
N ARG A 22 0.86 -0.40 21.04
CA ARG A 22 0.96 -1.82 20.70
C ARG A 22 2.42 -2.11 20.37
N ARG A 23 3.18 -2.52 21.38
CA ARG A 23 4.48 -3.15 21.21
C ARG A 23 4.15 -4.44 20.44
N PHE A 24 4.55 -4.52 19.19
CA PHE A 24 4.57 -5.80 18.48
C PHE A 24 5.43 -6.72 19.36
N SER A 25 4.80 -7.70 19.97
CA SER A 25 5.55 -8.73 20.70
C SER A 25 6.51 -9.37 19.69
N PRO A 26 7.80 -9.49 20.01
CA PRO A 26 8.72 -10.20 19.14
C PRO A 26 8.19 -11.63 18.93
N ILE A 27 8.23 -12.12 17.70
CA ILE A 27 7.90 -13.52 17.47
C ILE A 27 8.97 -14.38 18.16
N HIS A 28 8.51 -15.34 18.94
CA HIS A 28 9.37 -16.40 19.46
C HIS A 28 9.31 -17.56 18.48
N LEU A 29 10.45 -17.86 17.84
CA LEU A 29 10.57 -19.04 17.02
C LEU A 29 10.61 -20.29 17.93
N PRO A 30 9.85 -21.36 17.63
CA PRO A 30 9.96 -22.62 18.32
C PRO A 30 11.40 -23.16 18.32
N ASP A 31 11.74 -24.00 19.29
CA ASP A 31 13.08 -24.60 19.31
C ASP A 31 13.25 -25.60 18.16
N GLY A 32 14.44 -25.66 17.58
CA GLY A 32 14.77 -26.52 16.45
C GLY A 32 16.10 -26.12 15.80
N GLU A 33 16.68 -27.02 15.01
CA GLU A 33 18.04 -26.89 14.47
C GLU A 33 18.24 -25.62 13.61
N ALA A 34 17.25 -25.21 12.85
CA ALA A 34 17.36 -24.03 11.98
C ALA A 34 17.02 -22.70 12.68
N LYS A 35 16.59 -22.70 13.95
CA LYS A 35 16.20 -21.47 14.67
C LYS A 35 17.31 -20.43 14.66
N ALA A 36 18.51 -20.79 15.10
CA ALA A 36 19.66 -19.89 15.15
C ALA A 36 20.03 -19.37 13.75
N LEU A 37 19.92 -20.23 12.72
CA LEU A 37 20.18 -19.86 11.34
C LEU A 37 19.15 -18.83 10.85
N ILE A 38 17.86 -19.00 11.16
CA ILE A 38 16.79 -18.05 10.80
C ILE A 38 17.00 -16.71 11.52
N GLU A 39 17.29 -16.75 12.83
CA GLU A 39 17.57 -15.55 13.62
C GLU A 39 18.79 -14.80 13.07
N ALA A 40 19.85 -15.48 12.67
CA ALA A 40 21.03 -14.83 12.10
C ALA A 40 20.80 -14.30 10.67
N THR A 41 19.99 -14.99 9.88
CA THR A 41 19.80 -14.69 8.44
C THR A 41 18.71 -13.66 8.19
N CYS A 42 17.50 -13.90 8.74
CA CYS A 42 16.31 -13.11 8.38
C CYS A 42 16.28 -11.72 9.00
N ILE A 43 16.94 -11.49 10.14
CA ILE A 43 16.98 -10.17 10.80
C ILE A 43 17.84 -9.14 10.08
N THR A 44 18.65 -9.55 9.13
CA THR A 44 19.55 -8.65 8.39
C THR A 44 18.81 -7.59 7.57
N CYS A 45 17.58 -7.92 7.12
CA CYS A 45 16.78 -7.04 6.27
C CYS A 45 15.46 -6.58 6.92
N HIS A 46 14.85 -7.41 7.77
CA HIS A 46 13.56 -7.11 8.37
C HIS A 46 13.32 -7.88 9.68
N ARG A 47 12.25 -7.54 10.39
CA ARG A 47 11.86 -8.22 11.63
C ARG A 47 11.26 -9.60 11.35
N LEU A 48 11.47 -10.57 12.23
CA LEU A 48 10.94 -11.93 12.14
C LEU A 48 9.39 -12.00 12.13
N ASN A 49 8.71 -10.96 12.59
CA ASN A 49 7.24 -10.87 12.56
C ASN A 49 6.63 -11.07 11.15
N TYR A 50 7.42 -10.86 10.09
CA TYR A 50 6.95 -11.15 8.73
C TYR A 50 6.66 -12.62 8.50
N ILE A 51 7.37 -13.54 9.19
CA ILE A 51 7.11 -14.97 9.15
C ILE A 51 5.68 -15.29 9.62
N SER A 52 5.28 -14.74 10.76
CA SER A 52 3.93 -14.99 11.32
C SER A 52 2.81 -14.29 10.53
N ASN A 53 3.14 -13.23 9.80
CA ASN A 53 2.18 -12.51 8.97
C ASN A 53 1.95 -13.16 7.61
N TRP A 54 2.78 -14.10 7.23
CA TRP A 54 2.61 -14.91 6.03
C TRP A 54 1.49 -15.93 6.21
N ALA A 55 0.86 -16.34 5.12
CA ALA A 55 -0.19 -17.37 5.17
C ALA A 55 0.32 -18.79 5.51
N GLY A 56 1.65 -18.91 5.67
CA GLY A 56 2.33 -20.18 5.82
C GLY A 56 2.63 -20.85 4.48
N GLY A 57 3.32 -21.98 4.49
CA GLY A 57 3.67 -22.63 3.25
C GLY A 57 4.23 -24.04 3.42
N THR A 58 4.39 -24.72 2.28
CA THR A 58 5.18 -25.93 2.15
C THR A 58 6.68 -25.60 2.20
N ASN A 59 7.52 -26.61 2.30
CA ASN A 59 8.97 -26.42 2.24
C ASN A 59 9.39 -25.71 0.93
N GLU A 60 8.88 -26.15 -0.19
CA GLU A 60 9.14 -25.57 -1.51
C GLU A 60 8.66 -24.12 -1.58
N GLY A 61 7.44 -23.84 -1.11
CA GLY A 61 6.89 -22.46 -1.08
C GLY A 61 7.71 -21.51 -0.21
N TRP A 62 8.20 -21.97 0.94
CA TRP A 62 9.12 -21.19 1.76
C TRP A 62 10.47 -20.95 1.08
N LYS A 63 11.02 -21.96 0.40
CA LYS A 63 12.29 -21.85 -0.35
C LYS A 63 12.15 -20.86 -1.51
N GLU A 64 11.06 -20.94 -2.26
CA GLU A 64 10.78 -19.99 -3.34
C GLU A 64 10.66 -18.56 -2.81
N LEU A 65 9.94 -18.37 -1.71
CA LEU A 65 9.85 -17.04 -1.06
C LEU A 65 11.22 -16.54 -0.62
N ILE A 66 12.05 -17.37 -0.01
CA ILE A 66 13.41 -17.01 0.43
C ILE A 66 14.28 -16.64 -0.77
N SER A 67 14.21 -17.40 -1.86
CA SER A 67 15.01 -17.14 -3.07
C SER A 67 14.69 -15.79 -3.72
N SER A 68 13.47 -15.28 -3.55
CA SER A 68 13.09 -13.93 -4.00
C SER A 68 13.68 -12.81 -3.16
N MET A 69 14.19 -13.12 -1.97
CA MET A 69 14.78 -12.16 -1.03
C MET A 69 16.31 -12.22 -0.97
N MET A 70 16.88 -13.42 -1.11
CA MET A 70 18.33 -13.63 -1.00
C MET A 70 18.76 -14.97 -1.59
N VAL A 71 20.02 -15.05 -2.00
CA VAL A 71 20.64 -16.31 -2.40
C VAL A 71 21.22 -17.00 -1.16
N LEU A 72 20.81 -18.23 -0.92
CA LEU A 72 21.37 -19.10 0.13
C LEU A 72 21.95 -20.37 -0.49
N PRO A 73 22.97 -20.96 0.15
CA PRO A 73 23.37 -22.35 -0.14
C PRO A 73 22.17 -23.30 0.03
N SER A 74 22.08 -24.33 -0.81
CA SER A 74 20.92 -25.22 -0.86
C SER A 74 20.62 -25.90 0.48
N ASP A 75 21.66 -26.34 1.19
CA ASP A 75 21.55 -26.95 2.51
C ASP A 75 20.90 -26.01 3.54
N LYS A 76 21.27 -24.72 3.51
CA LYS A 76 20.67 -23.69 4.39
C LYS A 76 19.24 -23.38 3.99
N ALA A 77 18.97 -23.27 2.68
CA ALA A 77 17.61 -23.04 2.18
C ALA A 77 16.68 -24.21 2.55
N ASP A 78 17.16 -25.44 2.44
CA ASP A 78 16.41 -26.65 2.83
C ASP A 78 16.15 -26.70 4.34
N ALA A 79 17.15 -26.41 5.17
CA ALA A 79 17.00 -26.36 6.62
C ALA A 79 15.99 -25.30 7.07
N ILE A 80 16.09 -24.09 6.53
CA ILE A 80 15.15 -22.98 6.84
C ILE A 80 13.74 -23.33 6.33
N GLY A 81 13.62 -23.77 5.07
CA GLY A 81 12.32 -24.12 4.47
C GLY A 81 11.61 -25.23 5.22
N GLY A 82 12.32 -26.29 5.58
CA GLY A 82 11.78 -27.40 6.36
C GLY A 82 11.31 -26.99 7.75
N TYR A 83 12.12 -26.17 8.45
CA TYR A 83 11.74 -25.60 9.74
C TYR A 83 10.48 -24.73 9.64
N LEU A 84 10.46 -23.83 8.66
CA LEU A 84 9.31 -22.93 8.48
C LEU A 84 8.05 -23.68 8.06
N ALA A 85 8.14 -24.70 7.23
CA ALA A 85 7.01 -25.55 6.86
C ALA A 85 6.43 -26.31 8.04
N THR A 86 7.29 -26.74 8.96
CA THR A 86 6.89 -27.46 10.17
C THR A 86 6.19 -26.55 11.18
N HIS A 87 6.78 -25.38 11.45
CA HIS A 87 6.30 -24.49 12.51
C HIS A 87 5.33 -23.39 12.03
N PHE A 88 5.33 -23.11 10.73
CA PHE A 88 4.47 -22.13 10.07
C PHE A 88 3.85 -22.72 8.79
N PRO A 89 3.10 -23.83 8.90
CA PRO A 89 2.44 -24.45 7.76
C PRO A 89 1.35 -23.55 7.19
N THR A 90 0.84 -23.89 6.01
CA THR A 90 -0.30 -23.21 5.41
C THR A 90 -1.49 -23.15 6.38
N LYS A 91 -2.00 -21.97 6.62
CA LYS A 91 -3.10 -21.76 7.57
C LYS A 91 -4.38 -22.37 7.02
N PRO A 92 -5.15 -23.10 7.82
CA PRO A 92 -6.46 -23.58 7.42
C PRO A 92 -7.37 -22.41 6.98
N ASN A 93 -8.17 -22.64 5.93
CA ASN A 93 -9.11 -21.64 5.38
C ASN A 93 -8.45 -20.32 4.93
N SER A 94 -7.18 -20.37 4.54
CA SER A 94 -6.49 -19.22 3.94
C SER A 94 -6.49 -19.28 2.40
N GLY A 95 -7.16 -20.25 1.80
CA GLY A 95 -7.30 -20.38 0.36
C GLY A 95 -8.13 -19.25 -0.26
N PRO A 96 -7.92 -18.98 -1.55
CA PRO A 96 -8.68 -17.98 -2.28
C PRO A 96 -10.13 -18.43 -2.53
N THR A 97 -11.03 -17.47 -2.62
CA THR A 97 -12.38 -17.70 -3.16
C THR A 97 -12.37 -17.25 -4.62
N LEU A 98 -12.52 -18.22 -5.54
CA LEU A 98 -12.52 -17.94 -6.97
C LEU A 98 -13.96 -17.87 -7.49
N ILE A 99 -14.28 -16.76 -8.12
CA ILE A 99 -15.60 -16.51 -8.72
C ILE A 99 -15.41 -16.43 -10.23
N PRO A 100 -15.97 -17.39 -11.00
CA PRO A 100 -15.90 -17.36 -12.45
C PRO A 100 -16.81 -16.27 -13.04
N GLY A 101 -16.55 -15.92 -14.29
CA GLY A 101 -17.38 -14.97 -15.03
C GLY A 101 -16.94 -14.79 -16.48
N PRO A 102 -17.53 -13.84 -17.22
CA PRO A 102 -17.29 -13.69 -18.65
C PRO A 102 -15.93 -13.10 -19.01
N ILE A 103 -15.29 -12.40 -18.07
CA ILE A 103 -13.99 -11.75 -18.32
C ILE A 103 -12.87 -12.73 -18.11
N SER A 104 -11.89 -12.77 -19.00
CA SER A 104 -10.64 -13.50 -18.86
C SER A 104 -9.50 -12.54 -18.47
N VAL A 105 -8.49 -13.05 -17.75
CA VAL A 105 -7.25 -12.31 -17.48
C VAL A 105 -6.04 -13.18 -17.76
N THR A 106 -4.98 -12.54 -18.26
CA THR A 106 -3.66 -13.17 -18.35
C THR A 106 -2.69 -12.35 -17.51
N ILE A 107 -2.01 -12.99 -16.57
CA ILE A 107 -1.09 -12.33 -15.64
C ILE A 107 0.33 -12.73 -15.99
N SER A 108 1.12 -11.76 -16.43
CA SER A 108 2.56 -11.91 -16.68
C SER A 108 3.32 -11.29 -15.52
N GLU A 109 4.30 -12.00 -14.97
CA GLU A 109 5.06 -11.57 -13.79
C GLU A 109 6.56 -11.56 -14.08
N TRP A 110 7.25 -10.54 -13.58
CA TRP A 110 8.69 -10.38 -13.69
C TRP A 110 9.31 -10.28 -12.29
N LEU A 111 10.36 -11.07 -12.04
CA LEU A 111 11.15 -10.98 -10.81
C LEU A 111 12.01 -9.72 -10.87
N ALA A 112 11.92 -8.84 -9.87
CA ALA A 112 12.78 -7.67 -9.78
C ALA A 112 14.26 -8.10 -9.69
N PRO A 113 15.19 -7.46 -10.46
CA PRO A 113 16.58 -7.89 -10.53
C PRO A 113 17.30 -7.92 -9.18
N THR A 114 17.07 -6.90 -8.35
CA THR A 114 17.62 -6.88 -7.00
C THR A 114 16.71 -7.68 -6.06
N LEU A 115 17.24 -8.75 -5.51
CA LEU A 115 16.52 -9.59 -4.55
C LEU A 115 16.15 -8.82 -3.29
N GLY A 116 15.00 -9.15 -2.72
CA GLY A 116 14.49 -8.48 -1.52
C GLY A 116 14.07 -7.02 -1.74
N SER A 117 13.92 -6.59 -2.99
CA SER A 117 13.55 -5.23 -3.34
C SER A 117 12.20 -4.82 -2.76
N ARG A 118 11.29 -5.77 -2.61
CA ARG A 118 9.93 -5.53 -2.10
C ARG A 118 9.22 -4.48 -2.93
N PRO A 119 8.90 -4.75 -4.21
CA PRO A 119 8.10 -3.86 -5.04
C PRO A 119 6.86 -3.39 -4.29
N HIS A 120 6.70 -2.07 -4.10
CA HIS A 120 5.62 -1.56 -3.25
C HIS A 120 4.47 -0.97 -4.04
N ASP A 121 4.71 0.09 -4.78
CA ASP A 121 3.72 0.68 -5.67
C ASP A 121 4.16 0.52 -7.13
N PRO A 122 3.27 0.08 -8.04
CA PRO A 122 3.52 0.09 -9.47
C PRO A 122 3.10 1.44 -10.07
N LEU A 123 3.66 1.76 -11.22
CA LEU A 123 3.24 2.85 -12.08
C LEU A 123 3.19 2.32 -13.53
N ALA A 124 2.05 2.44 -14.18
CA ALA A 124 1.94 2.24 -15.61
C ALA A 124 2.28 3.55 -16.32
N ALA A 125 3.45 3.63 -16.93
CA ALA A 125 3.94 4.82 -17.60
C ALA A 125 3.32 5.01 -18.99
N SER A 126 3.36 6.25 -19.48
CA SER A 126 2.78 6.62 -20.76
C SER A 126 3.47 5.95 -21.97
N ASP A 127 4.72 5.53 -21.82
CA ASP A 127 5.51 4.78 -22.81
C ASP A 127 5.21 3.26 -22.83
N GLY A 128 4.26 2.79 -21.99
CA GLY A 128 3.88 1.39 -21.85
C GLY A 128 4.77 0.60 -20.89
N SER A 129 5.81 1.20 -20.34
CA SER A 129 6.62 0.54 -19.30
C SER A 129 5.91 0.49 -17.95
N ILE A 130 6.32 -0.46 -17.12
CA ILE A 130 5.85 -0.56 -15.72
C ILE A 130 7.03 -0.21 -14.81
N TRP A 131 6.83 0.82 -14.00
CA TRP A 131 7.78 1.21 -12.96
C TRP A 131 7.35 0.63 -11.62
N TRP A 132 8.30 0.49 -10.69
CA TRP A 132 8.03 0.12 -9.30
C TRP A 132 9.00 0.77 -8.33
N THR A 133 8.56 0.91 -7.08
CA THR A 133 9.44 1.28 -5.98
C THR A 133 10.03 0.04 -5.33
N GLY A 134 11.36 -0.09 -5.29
CA GLY A 134 12.08 -1.10 -4.53
C GLY A 134 12.32 -0.61 -3.09
N GLN A 135 11.28 -0.70 -2.26
CA GLN A 135 11.20 -0.03 -0.96
C GLN A 135 12.35 -0.40 0.00
N LEU A 136 12.75 -1.67 0.04
CA LEU A 136 13.81 -2.12 0.97
C LEU A 136 15.22 -1.99 0.38
N THR A 137 15.36 -1.90 -0.93
CA THR A 137 16.65 -1.83 -1.61
C THR A 137 17.00 -0.44 -2.13
N ASN A 138 16.18 0.56 -1.77
CA ASN A 138 16.44 1.97 -2.00
C ASN A 138 16.64 2.31 -3.48
N ARG A 139 15.70 1.89 -4.35
CA ARG A 139 15.75 2.10 -5.81
C ARG A 139 14.37 2.24 -6.43
N LEU A 140 14.32 2.79 -7.62
CA LEU A 140 13.20 2.65 -8.54
C LEU A 140 13.57 1.59 -9.58
N GLY A 141 12.59 0.90 -10.13
CA GLY A 141 12.79 -0.05 -11.20
C GLY A 141 11.79 0.18 -12.32
N ARG A 142 12.16 -0.26 -13.53
CA ARG A 142 11.38 -0.18 -14.75
C ARG A 142 11.47 -1.51 -15.50
N VAL A 143 10.37 -1.99 -16.03
CA VAL A 143 10.31 -3.11 -16.98
C VAL A 143 9.58 -2.67 -18.25
N ASP A 144 10.10 -3.06 -19.39
CA ASP A 144 9.36 -3.05 -20.64
C ASP A 144 8.59 -4.38 -20.76
N PRO A 145 7.26 -4.38 -20.69
CA PRO A 145 6.48 -5.62 -20.75
C PRO A 145 6.59 -6.37 -22.08
N ALA A 146 6.96 -5.69 -23.17
CA ALA A 146 7.07 -6.31 -24.48
C ALA A 146 8.35 -7.15 -24.61
N SER A 147 9.47 -6.66 -24.09
CA SER A 147 10.78 -7.33 -24.16
C SER A 147 11.17 -8.07 -22.88
N GLY A 148 10.55 -7.72 -21.73
CA GLY A 148 10.94 -8.17 -20.41
C GLY A 148 12.24 -7.53 -19.89
N ILE A 149 12.81 -6.56 -20.63
CA ILE A 149 14.04 -5.87 -20.22
C ILE A 149 13.75 -4.98 -19.02
N MET A 150 14.61 -5.10 -18.01
CA MET A 150 14.50 -4.34 -16.75
C MET A 150 15.68 -3.41 -16.56
N GLN A 151 15.41 -2.28 -15.91
CA GLN A 151 16.40 -1.31 -15.47
C GLN A 151 16.09 -0.89 -14.02
N GLU A 152 17.12 -0.67 -13.22
CA GLU A 152 16.98 -0.17 -11.86
C GLU A 152 17.80 1.12 -11.67
N TYR A 153 17.25 2.05 -10.91
CA TYR A 153 17.80 3.37 -10.59
C TYR A 153 18.03 3.44 -9.07
N PRO A 154 19.26 3.20 -8.60
CA PRO A 154 19.60 3.36 -7.18
C PRO A 154 19.42 4.81 -6.75
N LEU A 155 18.85 5.03 -5.54
CA LEU A 155 18.73 6.36 -4.96
C LEU A 155 19.98 6.66 -4.11
N GLU A 156 20.54 7.87 -4.24
CA GLU A 156 21.75 8.29 -3.53
C GLU A 156 21.54 8.37 -2.00
N ILE A 157 20.36 8.87 -1.59
CA ILE A 157 20.04 8.99 -0.16
C ILE A 157 19.70 7.61 0.40
N ALA A 158 20.63 7.03 1.13
CA ALA A 158 20.47 5.70 1.72
C ALA A 158 19.25 5.62 2.65
N GLY A 159 18.46 4.55 2.52
CA GLY A 159 17.31 4.28 3.38
C GLY A 159 16.12 5.22 3.13
N SER A 160 15.99 5.77 1.94
CA SER A 160 14.84 6.62 1.55
C SER A 160 13.51 5.89 1.66
N GLY A 161 13.50 4.58 1.41
CA GLY A 161 12.28 3.77 1.43
C GLY A 161 11.26 4.26 0.40
N PRO A 162 11.59 4.28 -0.92
CA PRO A 162 10.69 4.78 -1.95
C PRO A 162 9.36 4.02 -1.89
N HIS A 163 8.24 4.76 -2.02
CA HIS A 163 6.93 4.19 -1.75
C HIS A 163 5.94 4.36 -2.90
N GLY A 164 5.37 5.54 -3.10
CA GLY A 164 4.43 5.81 -4.18
C GLY A 164 5.12 6.41 -5.41
N LEU A 165 4.54 6.20 -6.59
CA LEU A 165 5.03 6.70 -7.88
C LEU A 165 3.93 7.41 -8.66
N VAL A 166 4.31 8.41 -9.44
CA VAL A 166 3.48 9.01 -10.50
C VAL A 166 4.37 9.60 -11.58
N GLU A 167 3.94 9.55 -12.85
CA GLU A 167 4.63 10.14 -13.99
C GLU A 167 4.06 11.53 -14.29
N ASP A 168 4.91 12.51 -14.59
CA ASP A 168 4.49 13.80 -15.09
C ASP A 168 4.39 13.84 -16.63
N ASN A 169 3.88 14.93 -17.18
CA ASN A 169 3.69 15.10 -18.63
C ASN A 169 4.99 15.25 -19.43
N LYS A 170 6.15 15.22 -18.77
CA LYS A 170 7.49 15.22 -19.39
C LYS A 170 8.15 13.84 -19.31
N GLY A 171 7.47 12.86 -18.70
CA GLY A 171 8.02 11.52 -18.48
C GLY A 171 8.91 11.42 -17.23
N ASN A 172 8.99 12.47 -16.39
CA ASN A 172 9.72 12.34 -15.12
C ASN A 172 8.91 11.49 -14.13
N ILE A 173 9.62 10.71 -13.33
CA ILE A 173 9.01 9.83 -12.32
C ILE A 173 9.12 10.47 -10.95
N TRP A 174 7.98 10.90 -10.42
CA TRP A 174 7.87 11.42 -9.06
C TRP A 174 7.66 10.27 -8.09
N PHE A 175 8.32 10.33 -6.93
CA PHE A 175 8.19 9.31 -5.90
C PHE A 175 8.21 9.91 -4.48
N THR A 176 7.66 9.17 -3.54
CA THR A 176 7.73 9.54 -2.12
C THR A 176 8.78 8.72 -1.40
N ALA A 177 9.62 9.37 -0.59
CA ALA A 177 10.64 8.74 0.24
C ALA A 177 10.17 8.68 1.70
N VAL A 178 9.39 7.64 2.03
CA VAL A 178 8.64 7.55 3.29
C VAL A 178 9.51 7.61 4.54
N SER A 179 10.74 7.12 4.46
CA SER A 179 11.66 7.03 5.61
C SER A 179 12.56 8.26 5.79
N LYS A 180 12.66 9.11 4.77
CA LYS A 180 13.55 10.30 4.76
C LYS A 180 12.80 11.62 4.56
N ALA A 181 11.48 11.59 4.57
CA ALA A 181 10.61 12.75 4.53
C ALA A 181 10.90 13.72 3.37
N TYR A 182 11.05 13.19 2.15
CA TYR A 182 11.13 14.00 0.94
C TYR A 182 10.27 13.40 -0.19
N VAL A 183 9.98 14.22 -1.19
CA VAL A 183 9.46 13.78 -2.47
C VAL A 183 10.59 13.93 -3.48
N GLY A 184 10.84 12.91 -4.28
CA GLY A 184 11.87 12.91 -5.32
C GLY A 184 11.27 12.95 -6.71
N MET A 185 12.01 13.53 -7.65
CA MET A 185 11.74 13.50 -9.10
C MET A 185 12.95 12.89 -9.78
N LEU A 186 12.77 11.74 -10.42
CA LEU A 186 13.77 11.09 -11.26
C LEU A 186 13.55 11.50 -12.72
N ASP A 187 14.60 11.96 -13.39
CA ASP A 187 14.64 12.02 -14.85
C ASP A 187 15.13 10.66 -15.39
N PRO A 188 14.28 9.88 -16.08
CA PRO A 188 14.69 8.56 -16.58
C PRO A 188 15.81 8.57 -17.61
N ASN A 189 16.05 9.70 -18.30
CA ASN A 189 17.06 9.81 -19.35
C ASN A 189 18.46 10.00 -18.77
N SER A 190 18.60 10.85 -17.74
CA SER A 190 19.89 11.10 -17.09
C SER A 190 20.13 10.19 -15.88
N GLY A 191 19.06 9.73 -15.23
CA GLY A 191 19.10 9.04 -13.95
C GLY A 191 19.19 9.98 -12.76
N ASP A 192 19.18 11.30 -12.98
CA ASP A 192 19.31 12.30 -11.92
C ASP A 192 18.03 12.37 -11.08
N VAL A 193 18.21 12.59 -9.78
CA VAL A 193 17.12 12.77 -8.84
C VAL A 193 17.18 14.17 -8.25
N THR A 194 16.04 14.85 -8.22
CA THR A 194 15.86 16.12 -7.49
C THR A 194 14.98 15.86 -6.26
N GLU A 195 15.43 16.26 -5.07
CA GLU A 195 14.69 16.07 -3.82
C GLU A 195 14.01 17.36 -3.37
N TYR A 196 12.79 17.20 -2.83
CA TYR A 196 11.99 18.23 -2.21
C TYR A 196 11.64 17.81 -0.79
N TYR A 197 12.34 18.36 0.19
CA TYR A 197 12.19 17.98 1.60
C TYR A 197 10.90 18.55 2.20
N VAL A 198 10.23 17.70 2.95
CA VAL A 198 9.04 18.10 3.74
C VAL A 198 9.50 18.88 4.96
N THR A 199 8.70 19.84 5.42
CA THR A 199 8.97 20.67 6.60
C THR A 199 9.31 19.83 7.85
N ASP A 200 10.22 20.30 8.68
CA ASP A 200 10.65 19.64 9.91
C ASP A 200 9.48 19.22 10.80
N GLY A 201 9.61 18.01 11.36
CA GLY A 201 8.60 17.41 12.22
C GLY A 201 7.49 16.65 11.48
N ILE A 202 7.31 16.86 10.19
CA ILE A 202 6.32 16.18 9.34
C ILE A 202 7.00 15.00 8.63
N ARG A 203 6.32 13.85 8.60
CA ARG A 203 6.95 12.58 8.16
C ARG A 203 6.03 11.73 7.33
N GLY A 204 6.67 10.76 6.65
CA GLY A 204 6.00 9.68 5.96
C GLY A 204 5.23 10.10 4.73
N PRO A 205 5.84 10.84 3.76
CA PRO A 205 5.21 11.04 2.46
C PRO A 205 4.95 9.67 1.85
N HIS A 206 3.69 9.43 1.39
CA HIS A 206 3.24 8.08 1.13
C HIS A 206 2.74 7.87 -0.30
N THR A 207 1.56 8.34 -0.63
CA THR A 207 0.97 8.17 -1.96
C THR A 207 0.94 9.51 -2.68
N PRO A 208 1.65 9.67 -3.81
CA PRO A 208 1.61 10.87 -4.64
C PRO A 208 0.55 10.75 -5.74
N ILE A 209 0.03 11.87 -6.20
CA ILE A 209 -0.78 12.02 -7.40
C ILE A 209 -0.60 13.41 -8.00
N LEU A 210 -0.63 13.54 -9.32
CA LEU A 210 -0.60 14.82 -10.01
C LEU A 210 -2.01 15.29 -10.36
N ASP A 211 -2.28 16.57 -10.12
CA ASP A 211 -3.49 17.21 -10.62
C ASP A 211 -3.33 17.63 -12.09
N GLN A 212 -4.43 18.07 -12.71
CA GLN A 212 -4.47 18.50 -14.11
C GLN A 212 -3.57 19.72 -14.40
N ARG A 213 -3.18 20.48 -13.36
CA ARG A 213 -2.26 21.61 -13.44
C ARG A 213 -0.80 21.21 -13.26
N GLY A 214 -0.54 19.94 -13.01
CA GLY A 214 0.79 19.38 -12.74
C GLY A 214 1.29 19.64 -11.32
N ASN A 215 0.42 20.01 -10.36
CA ASN A 215 0.80 20.05 -8.96
C ASN A 215 0.80 18.63 -8.40
N LEU A 216 1.81 18.33 -7.59
CA LEU A 216 1.93 17.06 -6.93
C LEU A 216 1.26 17.10 -5.55
N TRP A 217 0.20 16.33 -5.38
CA TRP A 217 -0.44 16.08 -4.10
C TRP A 217 0.08 14.79 -3.50
N PHE A 218 0.24 14.74 -2.20
CA PHE A 218 0.69 13.51 -1.54
C PHE A 218 0.20 13.44 -0.09
N THR A 219 -0.08 12.23 0.36
CA THR A 219 -0.42 11.96 1.76
C THR A 219 0.84 11.87 2.61
N LEU A 220 0.69 12.22 3.89
CA LEU A 220 1.74 12.19 4.90
C LEU A 220 1.22 11.42 6.13
N GLN A 221 1.86 10.31 6.44
CA GLN A 221 1.43 9.40 7.51
C GLN A 221 1.48 10.00 8.93
N SER A 222 1.96 11.21 9.05
CA SER A 222 1.94 12.01 10.28
C SER A 222 0.68 12.84 10.48
N GLY A 223 -0.40 12.56 9.73
CA GLY A 223 -1.68 13.28 9.84
C GLY A 223 -1.73 14.56 9.00
N HIS A 224 -1.13 14.54 7.81
CA HIS A 224 -1.09 15.70 6.92
C HIS A 224 -1.30 15.30 5.45
N VAL A 225 -1.58 16.31 4.63
CA VAL A 225 -1.54 16.22 3.17
C VAL A 225 -0.64 17.33 2.65
N GLY A 226 0.19 17.03 1.65
CA GLY A 226 1.09 17.99 1.01
C GLY A 226 0.67 18.31 -0.42
N ARG A 227 0.94 19.53 -0.86
CA ARG A 227 0.92 19.95 -2.26
C ARG A 227 2.24 20.60 -2.60
N LEU A 228 2.92 20.07 -3.62
CA LEU A 228 4.11 20.68 -4.21
C LEU A 228 3.75 21.23 -5.60
N VAL A 229 4.11 22.47 -5.86
CA VAL A 229 4.04 23.09 -7.19
C VAL A 229 5.42 22.97 -7.85
N PRO A 230 5.65 22.03 -8.77
CA PRO A 230 7.00 21.76 -9.31
C PRO A 230 7.67 22.97 -9.95
N LYS A 231 6.89 23.83 -10.62
CA LYS A 231 7.39 25.02 -11.33
C LYS A 231 8.01 26.06 -10.38
N THR A 232 7.40 26.28 -9.22
CA THR A 232 7.85 27.29 -8.22
C THR A 232 8.59 26.66 -7.06
N LYS A 233 8.57 25.36 -6.94
CA LYS A 233 9.06 24.58 -5.80
C LYS A 233 8.34 24.90 -4.48
N GLU A 234 7.21 25.58 -4.55
CA GLU A 234 6.37 25.91 -3.38
C GLU A 234 5.74 24.62 -2.84
N MET A 235 5.94 24.36 -1.56
CA MET A 235 5.31 23.25 -0.86
C MET A 235 4.37 23.77 0.22
N LYS A 236 3.10 23.33 0.17
CA LYS A 236 2.10 23.60 1.23
C LYS A 236 1.76 22.30 1.92
N ILE A 237 1.69 22.33 3.25
CA ILE A 237 1.31 21.19 4.07
C ILE A 237 0.10 21.57 4.90
N ALA A 238 -0.95 20.77 4.84
CA ALA A 238 -2.17 20.92 5.64
C ALA A 238 -2.31 19.77 6.63
N ALA A 239 -2.55 20.09 7.91
CA ALA A 239 -2.89 19.10 8.92
C ALA A 239 -4.33 18.63 8.71
N THR A 240 -4.59 17.35 8.93
CA THR A 240 -5.95 16.81 8.95
C THR A 240 -6.72 17.34 10.17
N PRO A 241 -8.03 17.62 10.05
CA PRO A 241 -8.85 18.12 11.18
C PRO A 241 -8.83 17.18 12.39
N THR A 242 -8.90 15.88 12.15
CA THR A 242 -8.80 14.89 13.22
C THR A 242 -7.35 14.58 13.56
N THR A 243 -6.98 14.70 14.83
CA THR A 243 -5.62 14.39 15.30
C THR A 243 -5.32 12.90 15.30
N GLY A 244 -4.06 12.54 14.98
CA GLY A 244 -3.58 11.16 15.01
C GLY A 244 -4.06 10.31 13.84
N THR A 245 -4.57 10.90 12.78
CA THR A 245 -4.89 10.25 11.51
C THR A 245 -3.63 9.71 10.82
N TYR A 246 -3.85 8.88 9.82
CA TYR A 246 -2.80 8.26 9.03
C TYR A 246 -3.20 8.28 7.55
N PRO A 247 -3.18 9.47 6.90
CA PRO A 247 -3.52 9.59 5.49
C PRO A 247 -2.71 8.63 4.64
N TYR A 248 -3.40 7.86 3.78
CA TYR A 248 -2.80 6.74 3.08
C TYR A 248 -2.98 6.83 1.56
N GLY A 249 -4.02 6.24 0.98
CA GLY A 249 -4.36 6.41 -0.43
C GLY A 249 -4.89 7.80 -0.73
N ILE A 250 -4.58 8.33 -1.91
CA ILE A 250 -5.11 9.60 -2.44
C ILE A 250 -5.44 9.44 -3.92
N GLN A 251 -6.55 10.04 -4.36
CA GLN A 251 -6.96 10.15 -5.76
C GLN A 251 -7.61 11.51 -6.01
N ILE A 252 -7.70 11.91 -7.28
CA ILE A 252 -8.29 13.17 -7.71
C ILE A 252 -9.52 12.87 -8.57
N ASN A 253 -10.64 13.52 -8.27
CA ASN A 253 -11.88 13.36 -9.03
C ASN A 253 -11.90 14.23 -10.31
N SER A 254 -12.96 14.12 -11.12
CA SER A 254 -13.11 14.85 -12.38
C SER A 254 -13.11 16.38 -12.20
N LYS A 255 -13.48 16.86 -11.01
CA LYS A 255 -13.53 18.28 -10.63
C LYS A 255 -12.17 18.81 -10.10
N GLY A 256 -11.12 17.97 -10.13
CA GLY A 256 -9.78 18.33 -9.64
C GLY A 256 -9.66 18.33 -8.10
N VAL A 257 -10.62 17.76 -7.39
CA VAL A 257 -10.62 17.68 -5.92
C VAL A 257 -9.87 16.43 -5.48
N PRO A 258 -8.77 16.56 -4.71
CA PRO A 258 -8.10 15.40 -4.13
C PRO A 258 -8.92 14.80 -2.98
N TRP A 259 -8.98 13.47 -2.95
CA TRP A 259 -9.62 12.66 -1.91
C TRP A 259 -8.61 11.71 -1.31
N TYR A 260 -8.60 11.58 0.02
CA TYR A 260 -7.72 10.63 0.72
C TYR A 260 -8.51 9.76 1.70
N VAL A 261 -7.88 8.66 2.13
CA VAL A 261 -8.40 7.77 3.18
C VAL A 261 -7.51 7.78 4.40
N ASP A 262 -8.11 7.70 5.61
CA ASP A 262 -7.41 7.57 6.89
C ASP A 262 -7.32 6.11 7.31
N PHE A 263 -6.14 5.50 7.15
CA PHE A 263 -5.94 4.08 7.49
C PHE A 263 -5.92 3.80 9.01
N ARG A 264 -5.79 4.81 9.84
CA ARG A 264 -5.83 4.64 11.31
C ARG A 264 -7.22 4.86 11.88
N GLY A 265 -8.07 5.57 11.17
CA GLY A 265 -9.45 5.85 11.50
C GLY A 265 -10.42 5.33 10.45
N ASN A 266 -11.69 5.64 10.66
CA ASN A 266 -12.81 5.31 9.75
C ASN A 266 -13.24 6.53 8.95
N ARG A 267 -12.30 7.22 8.26
CA ARG A 267 -12.58 8.47 7.56
C ARG A 267 -12.08 8.51 6.14
N ILE A 268 -12.78 9.30 5.34
CA ILE A 268 -12.36 9.78 4.03
C ILE A 268 -12.28 11.29 4.12
N GLY A 269 -11.32 11.91 3.46
CA GLY A 269 -11.19 13.37 3.41
C GLY A 269 -11.12 13.89 1.99
N SER A 270 -11.75 15.04 1.74
CA SER A 270 -11.58 15.85 0.53
C SER A 270 -10.76 17.09 0.83
N ILE A 271 -10.02 17.58 -0.15
CA ILE A 271 -9.13 18.73 -0.02
C ILE A 271 -9.54 19.78 -1.05
N ASN A 272 -9.82 20.98 -0.59
CA ASN A 272 -10.04 22.08 -1.51
C ASN A 272 -8.72 22.39 -2.25
N PRO A 273 -8.67 22.28 -3.58
CA PRO A 273 -7.42 22.41 -4.34
C PRO A 273 -6.85 23.83 -4.32
N GLU A 274 -7.66 24.86 -4.01
CA GLU A 274 -7.22 26.26 -3.98
C GLU A 274 -6.74 26.66 -2.57
N THR A 275 -7.53 26.35 -1.53
CA THR A 275 -7.25 26.76 -0.15
C THR A 275 -6.43 25.76 0.64
N THR A 276 -6.43 24.49 0.24
CA THR A 276 -5.90 23.33 0.97
C THR A 276 -6.69 22.97 2.25
N GLU A 277 -7.88 23.55 2.43
CA GLU A 277 -8.78 23.17 3.51
C GLU A 277 -9.26 21.72 3.33
N ILE A 278 -9.35 20.98 4.42
CA ILE A 278 -9.72 19.58 4.44
C ILE A 278 -11.09 19.42 5.09
N THR A 279 -11.98 18.69 4.40
CA THR A 279 -13.25 18.23 4.96
C THR A 279 -13.17 16.72 5.17
N GLU A 280 -13.48 16.23 6.37
CA GLU A 280 -13.48 14.80 6.69
C GLU A 280 -14.91 14.26 6.79
N TYR A 281 -15.10 13.04 6.32
CA TYR A 281 -16.36 12.29 6.35
C TYR A 281 -16.13 10.99 7.12
N GLU A 282 -16.92 10.77 8.17
CA GLU A 282 -16.84 9.57 8.96
C GLU A 282 -17.62 8.43 8.27
N LEU A 283 -16.99 7.26 8.14
CA LEU A 283 -17.62 6.07 7.62
C LEU A 283 -18.54 5.46 8.68
N PRO A 284 -19.64 4.77 8.28
CA PRO A 284 -20.64 4.27 9.22
C PRO A 284 -20.10 3.28 10.26
N HIS A 285 -19.03 2.58 9.93
CA HIS A 285 -18.47 1.55 10.80
C HIS A 285 -17.22 2.07 11.54
N PRO A 286 -17.20 2.08 12.87
CA PRO A 286 -16.05 2.60 13.65
C PRO A 286 -14.78 1.76 13.48
N ASP A 287 -14.93 0.49 13.11
CA ASP A 287 -13.81 -0.43 12.85
C ASP A 287 -13.33 -0.41 11.40
N ALA A 288 -13.95 0.36 10.52
CA ALA A 288 -13.48 0.52 9.15
C ALA A 288 -12.05 1.10 9.13
N ARG A 289 -11.21 0.58 8.23
CA ARG A 289 -9.86 1.07 8.01
C ARG A 289 -9.62 1.16 6.51
N PRO A 290 -10.16 2.21 5.87
CA PRO A 290 -9.97 2.42 4.44
C PRO A 290 -8.49 2.62 4.16
N ARG A 291 -7.95 1.87 3.19
CA ARG A 291 -6.51 1.83 2.97
C ARG A 291 -6.08 2.40 1.62
N ARG A 292 -6.67 1.95 0.55
CA ARG A 292 -6.45 2.48 -0.80
C ARG A 292 -7.77 2.98 -1.36
N ILE A 293 -7.67 3.82 -2.38
CA ILE A 293 -8.78 4.58 -2.93
C ILE A 293 -8.73 4.54 -4.47
N ALA A 294 -9.89 4.45 -5.10
CA ALA A 294 -10.09 4.66 -6.53
C ALA A 294 -11.32 5.55 -6.74
N ILE A 295 -11.41 6.20 -7.89
CA ILE A 295 -12.56 7.05 -8.24
C ILE A 295 -13.08 6.60 -9.59
N THR A 296 -14.39 6.40 -9.70
CA THR A 296 -15.09 6.07 -10.94
C THR A 296 -15.54 7.33 -11.69
N PRO A 297 -15.90 7.25 -12.98
CA PRO A 297 -16.30 8.42 -13.79
C PRO A 297 -17.49 9.23 -13.24
N ASP A 298 -18.29 8.64 -12.37
CA ASP A 298 -19.37 9.32 -11.62
C ASP A 298 -18.88 10.06 -10.37
N ASP A 299 -17.57 10.23 -10.21
CA ASP A 299 -16.90 10.82 -9.06
C ASP A 299 -17.11 10.08 -7.72
N ALA A 300 -17.70 8.88 -7.74
CA ALA A 300 -17.82 8.07 -6.54
C ALA A 300 -16.43 7.61 -6.03
N VAL A 301 -16.24 7.72 -4.73
CA VAL A 301 -14.99 7.37 -4.05
C VAL A 301 -15.09 5.93 -3.56
N TRP A 302 -14.27 5.05 -4.13
CA TRP A 302 -14.20 3.65 -3.76
C TRP A 302 -12.99 3.40 -2.87
N TYR A 303 -13.15 2.54 -1.86
CA TYR A 303 -12.07 2.23 -0.92
C TYR A 303 -12.05 0.75 -0.54
N THR A 304 -10.86 0.26 -0.24
CA THR A 304 -10.67 -1.06 0.35
C THR A 304 -10.66 -0.96 1.87
N ASP A 305 -11.64 -1.57 2.54
CA ASP A 305 -11.64 -1.69 4.01
C ASP A 305 -10.78 -2.88 4.42
N TYR A 306 -9.52 -2.61 4.67
CA TYR A 306 -8.51 -3.60 5.01
C TYR A 306 -8.80 -4.36 6.31
N ALA A 307 -9.45 -3.73 7.27
CA ALA A 307 -9.70 -4.35 8.58
C ALA A 307 -10.88 -5.29 8.56
N ARG A 308 -11.95 -4.93 7.85
CA ARG A 308 -13.22 -5.64 7.86
C ARG A 308 -13.42 -6.58 6.67
N GLY A 309 -12.60 -6.46 5.61
CA GLY A 309 -12.73 -7.27 4.41
C GLY A 309 -13.87 -6.83 3.49
N TYR A 310 -14.05 -5.52 3.31
CA TYR A 310 -15.09 -4.95 2.47
C TYR A 310 -14.50 -4.09 1.34
N LEU A 311 -15.24 -4.02 0.25
CA LEU A 311 -15.16 -2.95 -0.74
C LEU A 311 -16.22 -1.92 -0.38
N GLY A 312 -15.86 -0.65 -0.26
CA GLY A 312 -16.79 0.44 0.05
C GLY A 312 -16.86 1.47 -1.06
N ARG A 313 -18.05 2.08 -1.23
CA ARG A 313 -18.33 3.21 -2.11
C ARG A 313 -18.89 4.36 -1.28
N PHE A 314 -18.27 5.51 -1.37
CA PHE A 314 -18.78 6.77 -0.82
C PHE A 314 -19.22 7.67 -1.96
N ASP A 315 -20.40 8.21 -1.85
CA ASP A 315 -20.97 9.16 -2.80
C ASP A 315 -20.75 10.58 -2.28
N PRO A 316 -19.93 11.39 -2.95
CA PRO A 316 -19.60 12.74 -2.48
C PRO A 316 -20.78 13.73 -2.46
N GLU A 317 -21.79 13.50 -3.30
CA GLU A 317 -22.95 14.41 -3.40
C GLU A 317 -23.97 14.16 -2.28
N THR A 318 -24.16 12.91 -1.92
CA THR A 318 -25.17 12.51 -0.93
C THR A 318 -24.59 12.10 0.42
N SER A 319 -23.26 11.97 0.51
CA SER A 319 -22.51 11.40 1.64
C SER A 319 -22.96 9.97 2.03
N LYS A 320 -23.60 9.26 1.12
CA LYS A 320 -24.04 7.87 1.36
C LYS A 320 -22.89 6.90 1.16
N VAL A 321 -22.87 5.87 2.00
CA VAL A 321 -21.91 4.77 1.91
C VAL A 321 -22.64 3.48 1.58
N GLN A 322 -22.06 2.72 0.65
CA GLN A 322 -22.46 1.35 0.33
C GLN A 322 -21.24 0.45 0.52
N GLU A 323 -21.46 -0.77 0.99
CA GLU A 323 -20.37 -1.70 1.27
C GLU A 323 -20.74 -3.11 0.82
N TRP A 324 -19.78 -3.83 0.25
CA TRP A 324 -19.88 -5.22 -0.17
C TRP A 324 -18.78 -6.04 0.49
N ILE A 325 -19.16 -7.18 1.07
CA ILE A 325 -18.16 -8.11 1.60
C ILE A 325 -17.32 -8.67 0.46
N SER A 326 -16.02 -8.67 0.63
CA SER A 326 -15.08 -9.21 -0.34
C SER A 326 -15.24 -10.75 -0.46
N PRO A 327 -14.99 -11.35 -1.64
CA PRO A 327 -15.14 -12.81 -1.83
C PRO A 327 -14.42 -13.68 -0.81
N GLY A 328 -13.20 -13.30 -0.41
CA GLY A 328 -12.43 -14.00 0.62
C GLY A 328 -12.92 -13.73 2.06
N GLY A 329 -14.01 -12.96 2.23
CA GLY A 329 -14.67 -12.69 3.51
C GLY A 329 -13.96 -11.67 4.41
N PRO A 330 -14.39 -11.56 5.67
CA PRO A 330 -13.97 -10.46 6.57
C PRO A 330 -12.48 -10.43 6.89
N ARG A 331 -11.75 -11.49 6.61
CA ARG A 331 -10.30 -11.59 6.88
C ARG A 331 -9.45 -11.50 5.62
N SER A 332 -10.04 -11.27 4.45
CA SER A 332 -9.34 -11.25 3.17
C SER A 332 -8.36 -10.08 3.00
N LYS A 333 -8.52 -9.01 3.78
CA LYS A 333 -7.70 -7.79 3.75
C LYS A 333 -7.58 -7.19 2.34
N PRO A 334 -8.68 -6.66 1.78
CA PRO A 334 -8.63 -5.91 0.53
C PRO A 334 -7.61 -4.78 0.61
N TYR A 335 -6.75 -4.62 -0.46
CA TYR A 335 -5.68 -3.64 -0.36
C TYR A 335 -5.51 -2.80 -1.63
N GLY A 336 -4.62 -3.20 -2.58
CA GLY A 336 -4.45 -2.44 -3.82
C GLY A 336 -5.78 -2.33 -4.56
N ILE A 337 -6.09 -1.15 -5.11
CA ILE A 337 -7.34 -0.89 -5.82
C ILE A 337 -7.09 0.02 -7.01
N ALA A 338 -7.80 -0.22 -8.11
CA ALA A 338 -7.85 0.64 -9.29
C ALA A 338 -9.25 0.63 -9.89
N ALA A 339 -9.61 1.70 -10.60
CA ALA A 339 -10.83 1.78 -11.41
C ALA A 339 -10.46 1.76 -12.91
N ILE A 340 -11.21 0.99 -13.69
CA ILE A 340 -11.18 1.03 -15.16
C ILE A 340 -12.63 1.26 -15.62
N GLY A 341 -12.95 2.47 -16.03
CA GLY A 341 -14.35 2.87 -16.25
C GLY A 341 -15.19 2.65 -14.99
N ASN A 342 -16.32 1.96 -15.15
CA ASN A 342 -17.24 1.61 -14.06
C ASN A 342 -16.90 0.25 -13.40
N VAL A 343 -15.66 -0.21 -13.51
CA VAL A 343 -15.24 -1.48 -12.91
C VAL A 343 -14.15 -1.23 -11.89
N ILE A 344 -14.34 -1.79 -10.70
CA ILE A 344 -13.34 -1.74 -9.63
C ILE A 344 -12.54 -3.04 -9.63
N TRP A 345 -11.22 -2.87 -9.61
CA TRP A 345 -10.27 -3.95 -9.44
C TRP A 345 -9.53 -3.78 -8.13
N TYR A 346 -9.37 -4.85 -7.37
CA TYR A 346 -8.61 -4.80 -6.12
C TYR A 346 -7.99 -6.15 -5.78
N SER A 347 -7.08 -6.16 -4.83
CA SER A 347 -6.44 -7.39 -4.35
C SER A 347 -6.96 -7.80 -2.97
N GLU A 348 -7.07 -9.11 -2.73
CA GLU A 348 -7.20 -9.66 -1.38
C GLU A 348 -5.83 -10.18 -0.92
N SER A 349 -5.27 -9.56 0.11
CA SER A 349 -3.87 -9.75 0.49
C SER A 349 -3.64 -10.68 1.68
N SER A 350 -4.69 -11.30 2.22
CA SER A 350 -4.61 -12.25 3.35
C SER A 350 -5.03 -13.67 3.00
N VAL A 351 -5.47 -13.90 1.77
CA VAL A 351 -5.68 -15.21 1.19
C VAL A 351 -4.42 -15.66 0.47
N TRP A 352 -4.21 -16.96 0.30
CA TRP A 352 -3.03 -17.48 -0.38
C TRP A 352 -3.39 -18.61 -1.34
N PRO A 353 -3.06 -18.48 -2.63
CA PRO A 353 -2.53 -17.28 -3.30
C PRO A 353 -3.39 -16.05 -3.10
N ASN A 354 -2.76 -14.83 -3.16
CA ASN A 354 -3.55 -13.59 -3.20
C ASN A 354 -4.47 -13.61 -4.43
N THR A 355 -5.62 -12.95 -4.34
CA THR A 355 -6.54 -12.84 -5.46
C THR A 355 -6.53 -11.44 -6.06
N LEU A 356 -6.67 -11.39 -7.36
CA LEU A 356 -7.18 -10.24 -8.09
C LEU A 356 -8.71 -10.34 -8.12
N VAL A 357 -9.40 -9.33 -7.69
CA VAL A 357 -10.87 -9.27 -7.68
C VAL A 357 -11.34 -8.15 -8.60
N ARG A 358 -12.33 -8.47 -9.43
CA ARG A 358 -13.10 -7.53 -10.25
C ARG A 358 -14.49 -7.36 -9.64
N PHE A 359 -14.93 -6.12 -9.50
CA PHE A 359 -16.29 -5.78 -9.12
C PHE A 359 -16.90 -4.89 -10.20
N ASP A 360 -17.96 -5.36 -10.80
CA ASP A 360 -18.73 -4.63 -11.79
C ASP A 360 -19.78 -3.77 -11.07
N THR A 361 -19.67 -2.45 -11.18
CA THR A 361 -20.48 -1.54 -10.36
C THR A 361 -21.95 -1.47 -10.81
N GLU A 362 -22.24 -1.84 -12.05
CA GLU A 362 -23.61 -1.85 -12.59
C GLU A 362 -24.35 -3.11 -12.17
N THR A 363 -23.72 -4.26 -12.34
CA THR A 363 -24.33 -5.56 -12.02
C THR A 363 -24.12 -5.99 -10.57
N GLN A 364 -23.22 -5.33 -9.85
CA GLN A 364 -22.76 -5.63 -8.49
C GLN A 364 -22.24 -7.08 -8.35
N ARG A 365 -21.59 -7.60 -9.40
CA ARG A 365 -21.07 -8.96 -9.43
C ARG A 365 -19.56 -8.97 -9.32
N PHE A 366 -19.06 -9.95 -8.57
CA PHE A 366 -17.64 -10.22 -8.44
C PHE A 366 -17.17 -11.27 -9.43
N GLN A 367 -15.90 -11.15 -9.85
CA GLN A 367 -15.07 -12.21 -10.41
C GLN A 367 -13.72 -12.18 -9.70
N SER A 368 -13.02 -13.31 -9.62
CA SER A 368 -11.70 -13.34 -8.98
C SER A 368 -10.80 -14.41 -9.58
N TRP A 369 -9.49 -14.13 -9.54
CA TRP A 369 -8.42 -14.97 -10.08
C TRP A 369 -7.26 -15.04 -9.09
N GLU A 370 -6.57 -16.16 -9.09
CA GLU A 370 -5.32 -16.31 -8.35
C GLU A 370 -4.18 -15.53 -9.02
N ILE A 371 -3.30 -14.96 -8.21
CA ILE A 371 -2.01 -14.45 -8.69
C ILE A 371 -1.05 -15.63 -8.79
N PRO A 372 -0.42 -15.90 -9.96
CA PRO A 372 0.36 -17.12 -10.18
C PRO A 372 1.51 -17.35 -9.20
N SER A 373 2.27 -16.28 -8.87
CA SER A 373 3.35 -16.36 -7.86
C SER A 373 2.85 -16.36 -6.41
N GLY A 374 1.54 -16.33 -6.20
CA GLY A 374 0.94 -16.08 -4.89
C GLY A 374 0.84 -14.62 -4.50
N GLY A 375 1.41 -13.67 -5.26
CA GLY A 375 1.29 -12.21 -5.08
C GLY A 375 2.03 -11.63 -3.87
N GLY A 376 2.06 -12.33 -2.76
CA GLY A 376 2.82 -11.94 -1.56
C GLY A 376 2.48 -10.56 -1.00
N VAL A 377 1.21 -10.22 -0.92
CA VAL A 377 0.66 -8.89 -0.59
C VAL A 377 0.79 -7.90 -1.75
N ILE A 378 -0.25 -7.80 -2.57
CA ILE A 378 -0.36 -6.75 -3.59
C ILE A 378 -0.77 -5.45 -2.91
N ARG A 379 0.21 -4.54 -2.75
CA ARG A 379 0.04 -3.33 -1.93
C ARG A 379 -0.62 -2.19 -2.68
N ASN A 380 -0.39 -2.16 -3.98
CA ASN A 380 -1.03 -1.22 -4.88
C ASN A 380 -1.15 -1.81 -6.27
N MET A 381 -2.05 -1.25 -7.05
CA MET A 381 -2.23 -1.52 -8.46
C MET A 381 -2.60 -0.23 -9.18
N MET A 382 -2.35 -0.19 -10.47
CA MET A 382 -2.67 0.96 -11.30
C MET A 382 -3.24 0.48 -12.63
N ALA A 383 -4.30 1.14 -13.11
CA ALA A 383 -4.79 0.95 -14.46
C ALA A 383 -3.75 1.47 -15.47
N THR A 384 -3.54 0.70 -16.54
CA THR A 384 -2.70 1.14 -17.66
C THR A 384 -3.51 1.99 -18.63
N PRO A 385 -2.87 2.85 -19.45
CA PRO A 385 -3.59 3.67 -20.44
C PRO A 385 -4.43 2.87 -21.44
N ASP A 386 -4.04 1.62 -21.72
CA ASP A 386 -4.73 0.69 -22.61
C ASP A 386 -5.78 -0.20 -21.91
N GLY A 387 -6.14 0.13 -20.65
CA GLY A 387 -7.21 -0.54 -19.92
C GLY A 387 -6.85 -1.88 -19.29
N ASN A 388 -5.57 -2.12 -19.02
CA ASN A 388 -5.03 -3.25 -18.29
C ASN A 388 -4.63 -2.84 -16.86
N LEU A 389 -3.90 -3.70 -16.11
CA LEU A 389 -3.45 -3.37 -14.75
C LEU A 389 -1.97 -3.69 -14.55
N ALA A 390 -1.26 -2.78 -13.90
CA ALA A 390 0.05 -3.02 -13.32
C ALA A 390 -0.08 -3.36 -11.83
N LEU A 391 0.64 -4.37 -11.37
CA LEU A 391 0.63 -4.82 -9.97
C LEU A 391 2.05 -4.81 -9.38
N ALA A 392 2.12 -4.57 -8.06
CA ALA A 392 3.34 -4.78 -7.27
C ALA A 392 3.13 -5.95 -6.28
N CYS A 393 3.80 -7.07 -6.55
CA CYS A 393 3.72 -8.32 -5.78
C CYS A 393 4.86 -8.36 -4.75
N SER A 394 4.63 -7.69 -3.60
CA SER A 394 5.71 -7.25 -2.70
C SER A 394 6.58 -8.35 -2.12
N ALA A 395 6.00 -9.35 -1.46
CA ALA A 395 6.81 -10.33 -0.73
C ALA A 395 7.45 -11.39 -1.64
N VAL A 396 6.94 -11.57 -2.85
CA VAL A 396 7.51 -12.44 -3.87
C VAL A 396 8.45 -11.70 -4.82
N ASN A 397 8.76 -10.43 -4.53
CA ASN A 397 9.72 -9.60 -5.27
C ASN A 397 9.42 -9.48 -6.76
N ARG A 398 8.12 -9.38 -7.13
CA ARG A 398 7.68 -9.33 -8.54
C ARG A 398 6.87 -8.08 -8.83
N VAL A 399 6.85 -7.72 -10.10
CA VAL A 399 5.87 -6.81 -10.69
C VAL A 399 5.10 -7.57 -11.75
N ALA A 400 3.87 -7.14 -12.05
CA ALA A 400 3.04 -7.87 -12.98
C ALA A 400 2.22 -6.94 -13.88
N LEU A 401 1.92 -7.43 -15.08
CA LEU A 401 0.91 -6.90 -15.99
C LEU A 401 -0.24 -7.89 -16.08
N VAL A 402 -1.44 -7.41 -15.81
CA VAL A 402 -2.68 -8.15 -16.02
C VAL A 402 -3.30 -7.66 -17.32
N LYS A 403 -3.32 -8.49 -18.35
CA LYS A 403 -4.06 -8.25 -19.57
C LYS A 403 -5.49 -8.72 -19.39
N ILE A 404 -6.45 -7.82 -19.64
CA ILE A 404 -7.89 -8.07 -19.50
C ILE A 404 -8.44 -8.38 -20.88
N GLY A 405 -9.03 -9.57 -21.04
CA GLY A 405 -9.70 -10.03 -22.23
C GLY A 405 -11.22 -10.10 -22.05
N THR A 406 -11.95 -10.02 -23.13
CA THR A 406 -13.41 -10.21 -23.20
C THR A 406 -13.77 -11.68 -23.32
#